data_ba85d544b9ec17c87195415655850bf8
#
_entry.id   ba85d544b9ec17c87195415655850bf8
#
_cell.length_a   1.000
_cell.length_b   1.000
_cell.length_c   1.000
_cell.angle_alpha   90.00
_cell.angle_beta   90.00
_cell.angle_gamma   90.00
#
_symmetry.space_group_name_H-M   'P 1'
#
loop_
_entity.id
_entity.type
_entity.pdbx_description
1 polymer ?
#
loop_
_entity_poly.entity_id
_entity_poly.type
_entity_poly.pdbx_seq_one_letter_code
_entity_poly.pdbx_strand_id
1 'polypeptide(L)'
;MKNIEKAAQIIKLLVLDVDGVMTDGSIYLDAEQELFKSFNAKDGMGISCAIRCGLQVAIITGRCSPIIRRRARELGIVEVCENVKEKRSALAELLQKYNLSLK
;
A
#
# COMPACT_ATOMS: atom_id res chain seq x y z
N MET A 1 13.43 20.84 6.04
CA MET A 1 13.54 20.18 4.72
C MET A 1 14.65 19.15 4.71
N LYS A 2 15.89 19.50 5.05
CA LYS A 2 17.00 18.55 5.07
C LYS A 2 16.73 17.34 5.97
N ASN A 3 16.03 17.52 7.10
CA ASN A 3 15.73 16.41 8.01
C ASN A 3 14.71 15.44 7.39
N ILE A 4 13.76 15.95 6.60
CA ILE A 4 12.76 15.12 5.92
C ILE A 4 13.45 14.29 4.82
N GLU A 5 14.33 14.90 4.05
CA GLU A 5 15.05 14.21 2.99
C GLU A 5 15.93 13.08 3.56
N LYS A 6 16.66 13.35 4.64
CA LYS A 6 17.50 12.36 5.30
C LYS A 6 16.66 11.22 5.86
N ALA A 7 15.53 11.54 6.49
CA ALA A 7 14.61 10.53 7.02
C ALA A 7 14.07 9.66 5.89
N ALA A 8 13.70 10.28 4.76
CA ALA A 8 13.18 9.53 3.60
C ALA A 8 14.22 8.57 3.01
N GLN A 9 15.50 8.96 3.02
CA GLN A 9 16.56 8.12 2.46
C GLN A 9 16.78 6.81 3.22
N ILE A 10 16.44 6.76 4.50
CA ILE A 10 16.64 5.57 5.33
C ILE A 10 15.39 4.67 5.38
N ILE A 11 14.29 5.09 4.77
CA ILE A 11 13.08 4.29 4.72
C ILE A 11 13.29 3.05 3.85
N LYS A 12 12.91 1.90 4.38
CA LYS A 12 13.04 0.61 3.70
C LYS A 12 11.69 0.03 3.28
N LEU A 13 10.63 0.41 3.96
CA LEU A 13 9.29 -0.13 3.72
C LEU A 13 8.28 1.00 3.77
N LEU A 14 7.48 1.11 2.73
CA LEU A 14 6.34 2.01 2.67
C LEU A 14 5.07 1.18 2.76
N VAL A 15 4.24 1.45 3.75
CA VAL A 15 2.96 0.75 3.94
C VAL A 15 1.82 1.70 3.63
N LEU A 16 0.92 1.28 2.76
CA LEU A 16 -0.18 2.10 2.28
C LEU A 16 -1.52 1.47 2.65
N ASP A 17 -2.45 2.31 3.08
CA ASP A 17 -3.87 1.99 3.07
C ASP A 17 -4.40 2.24 1.66
N VAL A 18 -5.61 1.78 1.35
CA VAL A 18 -6.17 1.94 0.01
C VAL A 18 -7.20 3.06 -0.02
N ASP A 19 -8.31 2.91 0.71
CA ASP A 19 -9.41 3.86 0.64
C ASP A 19 -9.01 5.20 1.26
N GLY A 20 -9.05 6.26 0.47
CA GLY A 20 -8.66 7.59 0.91
C GLY A 20 -7.17 7.88 0.84
N VAL A 21 -6.33 6.90 0.50
CA VAL A 21 -4.88 7.07 0.35
C VAL A 21 -4.48 6.81 -1.11
N MET A 22 -4.75 5.61 -1.62
CA MET A 22 -4.52 5.28 -3.03
C MET A 22 -5.72 5.67 -3.91
N THR A 23 -6.87 5.89 -3.30
CA THR A 23 -8.09 6.36 -3.94
C THR A 23 -8.51 7.67 -3.30
N ASP A 24 -9.58 8.29 -3.83
CA ASP A 24 -10.16 9.51 -3.27
C ASP A 24 -11.12 9.22 -2.09
N GLY A 25 -11.24 7.97 -1.70
CA GLY A 25 -12.13 7.54 -0.61
C GLY A 25 -13.52 7.16 -1.05
N SER A 26 -13.89 7.40 -2.31
CA SER A 26 -15.20 7.02 -2.83
C SER A 26 -15.33 5.51 -2.96
N ILE A 27 -16.49 5.00 -2.61
CA ILE A 27 -16.80 3.57 -2.68
C ILE A 27 -18.02 3.38 -3.57
N TYR A 28 -17.83 2.62 -4.65
CA TYR A 28 -18.90 2.35 -5.64
C TYR A 28 -19.37 0.92 -5.46
N LEU A 29 -20.61 0.76 -5.05
CA LEU A 29 -21.19 -0.54 -4.70
C LEU A 29 -22.43 -0.83 -5.53
N ASP A 30 -22.65 -2.13 -5.85
CA ASP A 30 -23.96 -2.62 -6.19
C ASP A 30 -24.50 -3.43 -4.99
N ALA A 31 -25.61 -4.16 -5.17
CA ALA A 31 -26.24 -4.90 -4.09
C ALA A 31 -25.38 -6.06 -3.56
N GLU A 32 -24.41 -6.52 -4.31
CA GLU A 32 -23.64 -7.73 -4.01
C GLU A 32 -22.16 -7.49 -3.80
N GLN A 33 -21.56 -6.49 -4.48
CA GLN A 33 -20.13 -6.33 -4.49
C GLN A 33 -19.71 -4.90 -4.77
N GLU A 34 -18.42 -4.65 -4.59
CA GLU A 34 -17.78 -3.42 -5.00
C GLU A 34 -17.65 -3.40 -6.52
N LEU A 35 -18.08 -2.30 -7.16
CA LEU A 35 -18.08 -2.18 -8.61
C LEU A 35 -16.70 -1.84 -9.17
N PHE A 36 -16.10 -0.76 -8.68
CA PHE A 36 -14.78 -0.31 -9.12
C PHE A 36 -14.17 0.66 -8.12
N LYS A 37 -12.88 0.92 -8.32
CA LYS A 37 -12.14 1.95 -7.59
C LYS A 37 -11.41 2.83 -8.59
N SER A 38 -11.23 4.09 -8.22
CA SER A 38 -10.49 5.05 -9.03
C SER A 38 -9.12 5.27 -8.41
N PHE A 39 -8.06 4.95 -9.16
CA PHE A 39 -6.68 5.14 -8.73
C PHE A 39 -6.03 6.29 -9.49
N ASN A 40 -5.08 6.95 -8.87
CA ASN A 40 -4.35 8.04 -9.50
C ASN A 40 -3.13 7.50 -10.25
N ALA A 41 -3.04 7.85 -11.54
CA ALA A 41 -1.96 7.36 -12.39
C ALA A 41 -0.57 7.85 -11.94
N LYS A 42 -0.50 9.08 -11.40
CA LYS A 42 0.76 9.64 -10.91
C LYS A 42 1.26 8.89 -9.67
N ASP A 43 0.34 8.54 -8.76
CA ASP A 43 0.67 7.72 -7.59
C ASP A 43 1.20 6.37 -8.03
N GLY A 44 0.55 5.75 -9.01
CA GLY A 44 0.98 4.46 -9.54
C GLY A 44 2.39 4.52 -10.13
N MET A 45 2.68 5.56 -10.89
CA MET A 45 4.02 5.75 -11.46
C MET A 45 5.06 5.92 -10.35
N GLY A 46 4.75 6.72 -9.33
CA GLY A 46 5.66 6.95 -8.21
C GLY A 46 5.96 5.66 -7.44
N ILE A 47 4.93 4.86 -7.18
CA ILE A 47 5.07 3.59 -6.48
C ILE A 47 5.92 2.62 -7.30
N SER A 48 5.64 2.47 -8.59
CA SER A 48 6.41 1.57 -9.46
C SER A 48 7.87 1.99 -9.54
N CYS A 49 8.14 3.27 -9.65
CA CYS A 49 9.52 3.78 -9.66
C CYS A 49 10.24 3.52 -8.34
N ALA A 50 9.56 3.71 -7.22
CA ALA A 50 10.13 3.46 -5.90
C ALA A 50 10.51 1.98 -5.74
N ILE A 51 9.64 1.09 -6.20
CA ILE A 51 9.92 -0.35 -6.14
C ILE A 51 11.14 -0.71 -6.98
N ARG A 52 11.24 -0.15 -8.18
CA ARG A 52 12.41 -0.37 -9.05
C ARG A 52 13.70 0.12 -8.41
N CYS A 53 13.62 1.15 -7.58
CA CYS A 53 14.77 1.69 -6.86
C CYS A 53 15.08 0.96 -5.56
N GLY A 54 14.36 -0.12 -5.27
CA GLY A 54 14.66 -0.98 -4.13
C GLY A 54 13.81 -0.78 -2.89
N LEU A 55 12.83 0.14 -2.93
CA LEU A 55 11.92 0.32 -1.80
C LEU A 55 10.91 -0.82 -1.76
N GLN A 56 10.69 -1.39 -0.58
CA GLN A 56 9.60 -2.33 -0.37
C GLN A 56 8.31 -1.55 -0.16
N VAL A 57 7.26 -1.95 -0.86
CA VAL A 57 5.94 -1.33 -0.71
C VAL A 57 4.94 -2.41 -0.36
N ALA A 58 4.10 -2.15 0.63
CA ALA A 58 3.06 -3.07 1.07
C ALA A 58 1.74 -2.34 1.19
N ILE A 59 0.66 -3.09 1.02
CA ILE A 59 -0.70 -2.60 1.26
C ILE A 59 -1.25 -3.32 2.47
N ILE A 60 -1.83 -2.57 3.41
CA ILE A 60 -2.59 -3.12 4.52
C ILE A 60 -3.98 -2.48 4.46
N THR A 61 -5.00 -3.29 4.25
CA THR A 61 -6.37 -2.80 4.09
C THR A 61 -7.36 -3.66 4.86
N GLY A 62 -8.43 -3.04 5.34
CA GLY A 62 -9.52 -3.75 5.99
C GLY A 62 -10.47 -4.44 5.02
N ARG A 63 -10.35 -4.18 3.74
CA ARG A 63 -11.22 -4.74 2.71
C ARG A 63 -10.54 -5.88 1.97
N CYS A 64 -11.35 -6.69 1.31
CA CYS A 64 -10.89 -7.75 0.43
C CYS A 64 -11.48 -7.48 -0.96
N SER A 65 -10.64 -7.32 -1.97
CA SER A 65 -11.11 -6.94 -3.29
C SER A 65 -10.14 -7.41 -4.38
N PRO A 66 -10.68 -8.08 -5.43
CA PRO A 66 -9.85 -8.41 -6.61
C PRO A 66 -9.29 -7.17 -7.31
N ILE A 67 -9.99 -6.03 -7.18
CA ILE A 67 -9.55 -4.76 -7.77
C ILE A 67 -8.24 -4.32 -7.15
N ILE A 68 -8.13 -4.39 -5.82
CA ILE A 68 -6.91 -4.04 -5.09
C ILE A 68 -5.75 -4.97 -5.50
N ARG A 69 -6.01 -6.26 -5.56
CA ARG A 69 -4.99 -7.25 -5.95
C ARG A 69 -4.48 -7.01 -7.37
N ARG A 70 -5.40 -6.71 -8.29
CA ARG A 70 -5.04 -6.40 -9.67
C ARG A 70 -4.17 -5.16 -9.75
N ARG A 71 -4.58 -4.07 -9.06
CA ARG A 71 -3.81 -2.82 -9.07
C ARG A 71 -2.42 -3.01 -8.46
N ALA A 72 -2.34 -3.72 -7.35
CA ALA A 72 -1.06 -4.03 -6.72
C ALA A 72 -0.13 -4.77 -7.68
N ARG A 73 -0.66 -5.75 -8.38
CA ARG A 73 0.10 -6.52 -9.36
C ARG A 73 0.62 -5.63 -10.49
N GLU A 74 -0.22 -4.74 -10.99
CA GLU A 74 0.17 -3.79 -12.04
C GLU A 74 1.32 -2.88 -11.61
N LEU A 75 1.34 -2.49 -10.34
CA LEU A 75 2.36 -1.61 -9.80
C LEU A 75 3.62 -2.33 -9.32
N GLY A 76 3.57 -3.65 -9.20
CA GLY A 76 4.69 -4.44 -8.69
C GLY A 76 4.68 -4.60 -7.17
N ILE A 77 3.56 -4.31 -6.51
CA ILE A 77 3.42 -4.51 -5.07
C ILE A 77 3.16 -5.98 -4.80
N VAL A 78 4.05 -6.63 -4.06
CA VAL A 78 3.96 -8.05 -3.74
C VAL A 78 3.19 -8.28 -2.44
N GLU A 79 3.39 -7.42 -1.45
CA GLU A 79 2.79 -7.59 -0.13
C GLU A 79 1.43 -6.89 -0.05
N VAL A 80 0.36 -7.66 -0.09
CA VAL A 80 -1.01 -7.16 0.04
C VAL A 80 -1.67 -7.90 1.20
N CYS A 81 -1.92 -7.18 2.29
CA CYS A 81 -2.60 -7.72 3.46
C CYS A 81 -4.05 -7.24 3.43
N GLU A 82 -4.94 -8.14 3.11
CA GLU A 82 -6.37 -7.84 2.97
C GLU A 82 -7.15 -8.28 4.21
N ASN A 83 -8.34 -7.73 4.34
CA ASN A 83 -9.28 -8.10 5.42
C ASN A 83 -8.66 -7.97 6.81
N VAL A 84 -7.79 -6.97 6.97
CA VAL A 84 -7.05 -6.75 8.20
C VAL A 84 -7.90 -5.94 9.18
N LYS A 85 -8.16 -6.50 10.35
CA LYS A 85 -8.91 -5.82 11.43
C LYS A 85 -7.99 -5.06 12.36
N GLU A 86 -6.79 -5.58 12.58
CA GLU A 86 -5.78 -4.97 13.44
C GLU A 86 -4.53 -4.69 12.62
N LYS A 87 -4.40 -3.43 12.17
CA LYS A 87 -3.30 -3.03 11.28
C LYS A 87 -1.92 -3.10 11.94
N ARG A 88 -1.85 -2.88 13.25
CA ARG A 88 -0.59 -2.98 13.98
C ARG A 88 0.01 -4.38 13.91
N SER A 89 -0.83 -5.39 14.07
CA SER A 89 -0.38 -6.79 13.99
C SER A 89 0.14 -7.13 12.61
N ALA A 90 -0.56 -6.69 11.56
CA ALA A 90 -0.12 -6.90 10.19
C ALA A 90 1.21 -6.20 9.93
N LEU A 91 1.37 -4.97 10.42
CA LEU A 91 2.62 -4.23 10.29
C LEU A 91 3.77 -4.95 11.01
N ALA A 92 3.50 -5.45 12.23
CA ALA A 92 4.52 -6.18 12.99
C ALA A 92 4.99 -7.42 12.24
N GLU A 93 4.08 -8.15 11.61
CA GLU A 93 4.44 -9.33 10.80
C GLU A 93 5.30 -8.95 9.61
N LEU A 94 4.98 -7.84 8.92
CA LEU A 94 5.78 -7.35 7.80
C LEU A 94 7.18 -6.94 8.25
N LEU A 95 7.29 -6.23 9.37
CA LEU A 95 8.57 -5.81 9.91
C LEU A 95 9.44 -7.03 10.23
N GLN A 96 8.85 -8.05 10.83
CA GLN A 96 9.56 -9.28 11.14
C GLN A 96 10.00 -10.00 9.87
N LYS A 97 9.12 -10.09 8.87
CA LYS A 97 9.42 -10.75 7.60
C LYS A 97 10.61 -10.12 6.89
N TYR A 98 10.71 -8.80 6.91
CA TYR A 98 11.78 -8.07 6.23
C TYR A 98 12.93 -7.69 7.17
N ASN A 99 12.88 -8.13 8.42
CA ASN A 99 13.89 -7.86 9.43
C ASN A 99 14.14 -6.34 9.61
N LEU A 100 13.05 -5.61 9.76
CA LEU A 100 13.04 -4.15 9.90
C LEU A 100 12.49 -3.74 11.25
N SER A 101 12.75 -2.50 11.64
CA SER A 101 12.19 -1.88 12.85
C SER A 101 11.49 -0.58 12.49
N LEU A 102 10.72 -0.05 13.45
CA LEU A 102 10.02 1.23 13.27
C LEU A 102 10.98 2.44 13.25
N LYS A 103 12.24 2.23 13.55
CA LYS A 103 13.24 3.31 13.58
C LYS A 103 14.04 3.43 12.29
#